data_f22894765fb6f39277d103ba3f734836
#
_entry.id   f22894765fb6f39277d103ba3f734836
#
_cell.length_a   1.000
_cell.length_b   1.000
_cell.length_c   1.000
_cell.angle_alpha   90.00
_cell.angle_beta   90.00
_cell.angle_gamma   90.00
#
_symmetry.space_group_name_H-M   'P 1'
#
loop_
_entity.id
_entity.type
_entity.pdbx_description
1 polymer ?
#
loop_
_entity_poly.entity_id
_entity_poly.type
_entity_poly.pdbx_seq_one_letter_code
_entity_poly.pdbx_strand_id
1 'polypeptide(L)'
;MTSADPESSEQERRPASVLDEVERLDVGAYAAVARTPTPTLDVAMARLSRAADYSKISLAAAGLLAVAGGRRGRRAAALGLASVGVTATVVNVVVKPLGSRRRPDRVAQDVPIARHVPMPISTSFPSGHSAAAFAFATGVGHVMPAAGLPLRAVAALVAYSRIHTGVHYPGDVVAGSLIGGALAQVTSVAIDRRTGRAA
;
A
#
# COMPACT_ATOMS: atom_id res chain seq x y z
N MET A 1 37.21 -21.53 -38.74
CA MET A 1 37.54 -21.51 -37.32
C MET A 1 37.07 -20.16 -36.80
N THR A 2 35.86 -20.14 -36.25
CA THR A 2 35.26 -18.93 -35.72
C THR A 2 35.62 -18.86 -34.23
N SER A 3 36.48 -17.90 -33.88
CA SER A 3 36.84 -17.65 -32.48
C SER A 3 35.63 -17.13 -31.74
N ALA A 4 35.13 -17.89 -30.79
CA ALA A 4 34.09 -17.41 -29.86
C ALA A 4 34.72 -16.36 -28.95
N ASP A 5 34.08 -15.20 -28.89
CA ASP A 5 34.47 -14.09 -28.04
C ASP A 5 34.39 -14.48 -26.55
N PRO A 6 35.50 -14.39 -25.78
CA PRO A 6 35.49 -14.76 -24.37
C PRO A 6 34.68 -13.81 -23.49
N GLU A 7 34.37 -12.59 -23.95
CA GLU A 7 33.58 -11.61 -23.19
C GLU A 7 32.08 -11.97 -23.04
N SER A 8 31.55 -12.80 -23.96
CA SER A 8 30.16 -13.25 -23.89
C SER A 8 29.93 -14.31 -22.80
N SER A 9 30.96 -14.99 -22.33
CA SER A 9 30.86 -16.05 -21.33
C SER A 9 31.03 -15.57 -19.88
N GLU A 10 31.58 -14.38 -19.66
CA GLU A 10 31.73 -13.79 -18.32
C GLU A 10 30.49 -13.04 -17.83
N GLN A 11 29.63 -12.58 -18.75
CA GLN A 11 28.40 -11.88 -18.41
C GLN A 11 27.32 -12.81 -17.81
N GLU A 12 27.41 -14.11 -18.03
CA GLU A 12 26.45 -15.11 -17.53
C GLU A 12 26.67 -15.59 -16.09
N ARG A 13 27.74 -15.16 -15.41
CA ARG A 13 28.12 -15.68 -14.08
C ARG A 13 28.14 -14.65 -12.95
N ARG A 14 27.47 -13.51 -13.09
CA ARG A 14 27.32 -12.66 -11.91
C ARG A 14 26.34 -13.35 -10.94
N PRO A 15 26.77 -13.67 -9.69
CA PRO A 15 25.82 -14.16 -8.70
C PRO A 15 24.69 -13.15 -8.55
N ALA A 16 23.45 -13.65 -8.60
CA ALA A 16 22.28 -12.80 -8.41
C ALA A 16 22.42 -12.02 -7.11
N SER A 17 22.24 -10.72 -7.18
CA SER A 17 22.28 -9.88 -5.99
C SER A 17 21.10 -10.22 -5.09
N VAL A 18 21.19 -9.89 -3.79
CA VAL A 18 20.06 -10.04 -2.85
C VAL A 18 18.83 -9.28 -3.36
N LEU A 19 19.04 -8.15 -4.04
CA LEU A 19 17.94 -7.37 -4.62
C LEU A 19 17.26 -8.10 -5.76
N ASP A 20 18.03 -8.78 -6.63
CA ASP A 20 17.47 -9.59 -7.74
C ASP A 20 16.66 -10.78 -7.19
N GLU A 21 17.11 -11.36 -6.07
CA GLU A 21 16.38 -12.44 -5.41
C GLU A 21 15.06 -11.96 -4.82
N VAL A 22 15.07 -10.84 -4.11
CA VAL A 22 13.87 -10.20 -3.54
C VAL A 22 12.89 -9.84 -4.66
N GLU A 23 13.37 -9.30 -5.77
CA GLU A 23 12.50 -8.96 -6.91
C GLU A 23 11.89 -10.22 -7.53
N ARG A 24 12.65 -11.30 -7.69
CA ARG A 24 12.14 -12.59 -8.19
C ARG A 24 11.06 -13.16 -7.29
N LEU A 25 11.26 -13.11 -5.97
CA LEU A 25 10.27 -13.58 -4.99
C LEU A 25 9.00 -12.73 -5.05
N ASP A 26 9.14 -11.41 -5.20
CA ASP A 26 8.02 -10.47 -5.26
C ASP A 26 7.18 -10.67 -6.53
N VAL A 27 7.83 -10.82 -7.68
CA VAL A 27 7.17 -11.15 -8.95
C VAL A 27 6.54 -12.55 -8.91
N GLY A 28 7.22 -13.53 -8.32
CA GLY A 28 6.70 -14.90 -8.15
C GLY A 28 5.46 -14.94 -7.27
N ALA A 29 5.46 -14.22 -6.15
CA ALA A 29 4.31 -14.11 -5.27
C ALA A 29 3.11 -13.40 -5.95
N TYR A 30 3.37 -12.35 -6.71
CA TYR A 30 2.35 -11.70 -7.54
C TYR A 30 1.76 -12.67 -8.57
N ALA A 31 2.61 -13.40 -9.31
CA ALA A 31 2.17 -14.36 -10.32
C ALA A 31 1.33 -15.50 -9.71
N ALA A 32 1.66 -15.96 -8.51
CA ALA A 32 0.87 -16.96 -7.79
C ALA A 32 -0.54 -16.46 -7.50
N VAL A 33 -0.68 -15.21 -7.02
CA VAL A 33 -1.99 -14.57 -6.80
C VAL A 33 -2.74 -14.38 -8.12
N ALA A 34 -2.07 -13.92 -9.17
CA ALA A 34 -2.67 -13.69 -10.48
C ALA A 34 -3.30 -14.96 -11.07
N ARG A 35 -2.59 -16.09 -10.99
CA ARG A 35 -3.00 -17.38 -11.57
C ARG A 35 -3.99 -18.17 -10.71
N THR A 36 -4.21 -17.80 -9.44
CA THR A 36 -5.16 -18.52 -8.57
C THR A 36 -6.59 -18.11 -8.91
N PRO A 37 -7.45 -19.02 -9.38
CA PRO A 37 -8.83 -18.70 -9.72
C PRO A 37 -9.65 -18.42 -8.47
N THR A 38 -10.26 -17.23 -8.37
CA THR A 38 -11.08 -16.83 -7.22
C THR A 38 -12.29 -15.99 -7.67
N PRO A 39 -13.20 -16.51 -8.51
CA PRO A 39 -14.21 -15.70 -9.19
C PRO A 39 -15.13 -14.90 -8.25
N THR A 40 -15.49 -15.42 -7.09
CA THR A 40 -16.27 -14.70 -6.07
C THR A 40 -15.47 -13.56 -5.42
N LEU A 41 -14.19 -13.79 -5.16
CA LEU A 41 -13.29 -12.80 -4.56
C LEU A 41 -12.91 -11.70 -5.55
N ASP A 42 -12.83 -12.03 -6.83
CA ASP A 42 -12.40 -11.12 -7.90
C ASP A 42 -13.24 -9.85 -7.95
N VAL A 43 -14.56 -10.01 -7.97
CA VAL A 43 -15.49 -8.87 -7.98
C VAL A 43 -15.45 -8.09 -6.67
N ALA A 44 -15.37 -8.79 -5.53
CA ALA A 44 -15.31 -8.15 -4.22
C ALA A 44 -14.03 -7.30 -4.06
N MET A 45 -12.87 -7.84 -4.44
CA MET A 45 -11.59 -7.14 -4.35
C MET A 45 -11.52 -5.97 -5.34
N ALA A 46 -12.05 -6.11 -6.56
CA ALA A 46 -12.13 -5.00 -7.49
C ALA A 46 -13.04 -3.86 -6.99
N ARG A 47 -14.16 -4.19 -6.35
CA ARG A 47 -15.04 -3.20 -5.71
C ARG A 47 -14.36 -2.51 -4.53
N LEU A 48 -13.73 -3.28 -3.64
CA LEU A 48 -12.98 -2.75 -2.50
C LEU A 48 -11.83 -1.82 -2.96
N SER A 49 -11.09 -2.26 -3.97
CA SER A 49 -10.00 -1.47 -4.54
C SER A 49 -10.48 -0.11 -5.05
N ARG A 50 -11.62 -0.07 -5.78
CA ARG A 50 -12.25 1.18 -6.23
C ARG A 50 -12.84 2.01 -5.08
N ALA A 51 -13.43 1.36 -4.07
CA ALA A 51 -13.95 2.05 -2.90
C ALA A 51 -12.85 2.73 -2.08
N ALA A 52 -11.63 2.20 -2.13
CA ALA A 52 -10.47 2.79 -1.46
C ALA A 52 -9.84 3.98 -2.20
N ASP A 53 -10.25 4.24 -3.45
CA ASP A 53 -9.75 5.38 -4.22
C ASP A 53 -10.04 6.71 -3.51
N TYR A 54 -9.08 7.63 -3.57
CA TYR A 54 -9.16 8.95 -2.92
C TYR A 54 -9.41 8.88 -1.42
N SER A 55 -8.96 7.80 -0.76
CA SER A 55 -9.14 7.58 0.68
C SER A 55 -10.61 7.59 1.16
N LYS A 56 -11.57 7.27 0.28
CA LYS A 56 -13.02 7.33 0.60
C LYS A 56 -13.39 6.50 1.81
N ILE A 57 -12.82 5.30 1.97
CA ILE A 57 -13.05 4.45 3.15
C ILE A 57 -12.59 5.14 4.42
N SER A 58 -11.39 5.76 4.41
CA SER A 58 -10.86 6.51 5.55
C SER A 58 -11.73 7.74 5.87
N LEU A 59 -12.20 8.46 4.85
CA LEU A 59 -13.08 9.60 5.01
C LEU A 59 -14.44 9.20 5.61
N ALA A 60 -15.05 8.11 5.13
CA ALA A 60 -16.30 7.58 5.67
C ALA A 60 -16.14 7.13 7.14
N ALA A 61 -15.06 6.41 7.45
CA ALA A 61 -14.76 6.00 8.82
C ALA A 61 -14.49 7.20 9.74
N ALA A 62 -13.79 8.22 9.26
CA ALA A 62 -13.57 9.47 10.00
C ALA A 62 -14.88 10.19 10.29
N GLY A 63 -15.79 10.28 9.31
CA GLY A 63 -17.13 10.85 9.51
C GLY A 63 -17.93 10.10 10.57
N LEU A 64 -17.95 8.77 10.50
CA LEU A 64 -18.62 7.93 11.49
C LEU A 64 -18.05 8.14 12.90
N LEU A 65 -16.72 8.11 13.05
CA LEU A 65 -16.05 8.37 14.32
C LEU A 65 -16.34 9.75 14.87
N ALA A 66 -16.37 10.77 14.01
CA ALA A 66 -16.64 12.14 14.42
C ALA A 66 -18.08 12.34 14.93
N VAL A 67 -19.06 11.67 14.32
CA VAL A 67 -20.48 11.74 14.69
C VAL A 67 -20.77 10.87 15.91
N ALA A 68 -20.39 9.59 15.87
CA ALA A 68 -20.78 8.61 16.90
C ALA A 68 -19.81 8.55 18.09
N GLY A 69 -18.53 8.94 17.93
CA GLY A 69 -17.48 8.75 18.93
C GLY A 69 -17.27 9.94 19.91
N GLY A 70 -18.14 10.96 19.89
CA GLY A 70 -18.02 12.12 20.75
C GLY A 70 -16.68 12.87 20.58
N ARG A 71 -16.18 13.46 21.66
CA ARG A 71 -14.91 14.23 21.63
C ARG A 71 -13.71 13.35 21.29
N ARG A 72 -13.68 12.11 21.79
CA ARG A 72 -12.60 11.14 21.53
C ARG A 72 -12.62 10.68 20.07
N GLY A 73 -13.79 10.39 19.52
CA GLY A 73 -13.96 10.02 18.11
C GLY A 73 -13.56 11.14 17.15
N ARG A 74 -13.94 12.40 17.44
CA ARG A 74 -13.50 13.58 16.65
C ARG A 74 -11.98 13.73 16.65
N ARG A 75 -11.33 13.56 17.81
CA ARG A 75 -9.86 13.61 17.89
C ARG A 75 -9.22 12.47 17.10
N ALA A 76 -9.74 11.26 17.22
CA ALA A 76 -9.24 10.09 16.48
C ALA A 76 -9.39 10.28 14.96
N ALA A 77 -10.54 10.76 14.51
CA ALA A 77 -10.79 11.07 13.10
C ALA A 77 -9.83 12.15 12.57
N ALA A 78 -9.66 13.25 13.31
CA ALA A 78 -8.75 14.33 12.93
C ALA A 78 -7.30 13.85 12.83
N LEU A 79 -6.83 13.04 13.81
CA LEU A 79 -5.48 12.51 13.83
C LEU A 79 -5.27 11.48 12.71
N GLY A 80 -6.26 10.60 12.46
CA GLY A 80 -6.23 9.67 11.34
C GLY A 80 -6.13 10.38 9.99
N LEU A 81 -6.94 11.42 9.77
CA LEU A 81 -6.91 12.20 8.52
C LEU A 81 -5.62 13.02 8.37
N ALA A 82 -5.11 13.62 9.46
CA ALA A 82 -3.81 14.30 9.44
C ALA A 82 -2.69 13.33 9.04
N SER A 83 -2.71 12.11 9.58
CA SER A 83 -1.76 11.06 9.22
C SER A 83 -1.86 10.66 7.74
N VAL A 84 -3.08 10.56 7.20
CA VAL A 84 -3.28 10.33 5.74
C VAL A 84 -2.70 11.48 4.92
N GLY A 85 -2.96 12.72 5.30
CA GLY A 85 -2.47 13.90 4.59
C GLY A 85 -0.94 13.94 4.54
N VAL A 86 -0.28 13.78 5.70
CA VAL A 86 1.19 13.72 5.79
C VAL A 86 1.73 12.57 4.95
N THR A 87 1.15 11.38 5.09
CA THR A 87 1.60 10.19 4.35
C THR A 87 1.42 10.36 2.84
N ALA A 88 0.28 10.88 2.39
CA ALA A 88 0.04 11.11 0.97
C ALA A 88 1.03 12.13 0.39
N THR A 89 1.33 13.19 1.12
CA THR A 89 2.32 14.18 0.70
C THR A 89 3.70 13.55 0.59
N VAL A 90 4.19 12.89 1.65
CA VAL A 90 5.51 12.26 1.64
C VAL A 90 5.63 11.21 0.53
N VAL A 91 4.64 10.32 0.41
CA VAL A 91 4.68 9.25 -0.60
C VAL A 91 4.66 9.81 -2.02
N ASN A 92 3.78 10.77 -2.32
CA ASN A 92 3.62 11.23 -3.70
C ASN A 92 4.64 12.29 -4.11
N VAL A 93 5.10 13.13 -3.17
CA VAL A 93 6.01 14.25 -3.49
C VAL A 93 7.49 13.88 -3.28
N VAL A 94 7.77 12.98 -2.32
CA VAL A 94 9.15 12.62 -1.99
C VAL A 94 9.50 11.22 -2.49
N VAL A 95 8.74 10.19 -2.08
CA VAL A 95 9.17 8.80 -2.29
C VAL A 95 8.96 8.34 -3.74
N LYS A 96 7.79 8.58 -4.33
CA LYS A 96 7.50 8.13 -5.70
C LYS A 96 8.38 8.74 -6.78
N PRO A 97 8.73 10.05 -6.74
CA PRO A 97 9.64 10.62 -7.72
C PRO A 97 11.05 10.01 -7.69
N LEU A 98 11.47 9.42 -6.56
CA LEU A 98 12.74 8.72 -6.43
C LEU A 98 12.71 7.28 -6.95
N GLY A 99 11.51 6.75 -7.19
CA GLY A 99 11.30 5.37 -7.66
C GLY A 99 11.01 5.31 -9.16
N SER A 100 11.49 4.23 -9.81
CA SER A 100 11.26 3.97 -11.24
C SER A 100 10.53 2.64 -11.51
N ARG A 101 10.08 1.94 -10.45
CA ARG A 101 9.50 0.59 -10.59
C ARG A 101 8.23 0.62 -11.43
N ARG A 102 8.24 -0.19 -12.51
CA ARG A 102 7.06 -0.38 -13.35
C ARG A 102 6.00 -1.20 -12.62
N ARG A 103 4.74 -0.97 -12.97
CA ARG A 103 3.62 -1.75 -12.42
C ARG A 103 3.56 -3.13 -13.06
N PRO A 104 2.89 -4.12 -12.38
CA PRO A 104 2.69 -5.44 -12.95
C PRO A 104 1.99 -5.37 -14.32
N ASP A 105 2.45 -6.20 -15.24
CA ASP A 105 1.76 -6.43 -16.50
C ASP A 105 0.67 -7.48 -16.30
N ARG A 106 -0.58 -7.02 -16.29
CA ARG A 106 -1.75 -7.88 -16.09
C ARG A 106 -1.98 -8.84 -17.25
N VAL A 107 -1.63 -8.42 -18.48
CA VAL A 107 -1.83 -9.24 -19.68
C VAL A 107 -0.80 -10.36 -19.70
N ALA A 108 0.46 -10.03 -19.45
CA ALA A 108 1.53 -11.03 -19.41
C ALA A 108 1.36 -12.07 -18.28
N GLN A 109 0.54 -11.77 -17.26
CA GLN A 109 0.26 -12.67 -16.12
C GLN A 109 -1.17 -13.24 -16.13
N ASP A 110 -1.90 -13.10 -17.23
CA ASP A 110 -3.27 -13.63 -17.44
C ASP A 110 -4.24 -13.24 -16.30
N VAL A 111 -4.11 -12.01 -15.76
CA VAL A 111 -5.00 -11.54 -14.69
C VAL A 111 -6.43 -11.43 -15.21
N PRO A 112 -7.42 -12.10 -14.60
CA PRO A 112 -8.82 -12.08 -15.05
C PRO A 112 -9.37 -10.65 -15.17
N ILE A 113 -10.08 -10.37 -16.25
CA ILE A 113 -10.68 -9.05 -16.52
C ILE A 113 -11.58 -8.57 -15.38
N ALA A 114 -12.28 -9.50 -14.69
CA ALA A 114 -13.12 -9.21 -13.53
C ALA A 114 -12.34 -8.52 -12.36
N ARG A 115 -11.02 -8.71 -12.29
CA ARG A 115 -10.13 -8.06 -11.30
C ARG A 115 -9.68 -6.66 -11.73
N HIS A 116 -9.86 -6.30 -13.01
CA HIS A 116 -9.28 -5.06 -13.51
C HIS A 116 -9.94 -3.82 -12.89
N VAL A 117 -9.11 -2.91 -12.42
CA VAL A 117 -9.45 -1.56 -11.99
C VAL A 117 -8.60 -0.57 -12.80
N PRO A 118 -8.92 0.73 -12.84
CA PRO A 118 -8.09 1.72 -13.51
C PRO A 118 -6.64 1.62 -13.05
N MET A 119 -5.69 1.56 -13.99
CA MET A 119 -4.26 1.51 -13.71
C MET A 119 -3.76 2.92 -13.42
N PRO A 120 -3.21 3.19 -12.24
CA PRO A 120 -2.63 4.51 -11.98
C PRO A 120 -1.40 4.75 -12.86
N ILE A 121 -1.21 5.99 -13.29
CA ILE A 121 -0.09 6.40 -14.16
C ILE A 121 1.25 6.58 -13.43
N SER A 122 1.22 6.70 -12.09
CA SER A 122 2.44 6.85 -11.28
C SER A 122 3.21 5.53 -11.14
N THR A 123 4.47 5.60 -10.69
CA THR A 123 5.31 4.43 -10.38
C THR A 123 4.62 3.44 -9.43
N SER A 124 5.02 2.16 -9.49
CA SER A 124 4.42 1.12 -8.67
C SER A 124 4.77 1.29 -7.19
N PHE A 125 6.03 1.55 -6.91
CA PHE A 125 6.56 1.63 -5.54
C PHE A 125 6.52 3.05 -4.97
N PRO A 126 6.16 3.17 -3.70
CA PRO A 126 5.36 2.25 -2.88
C PRO A 126 3.85 2.39 -3.16
N SER A 127 3.03 1.45 -2.65
CA SER A 127 1.58 1.51 -2.77
C SER A 127 0.99 2.65 -1.94
N GLY A 128 0.51 3.70 -2.60
CA GLY A 128 -0.09 4.85 -1.92
C GLY A 128 -1.41 4.53 -1.19
N HIS A 129 -2.23 3.59 -1.74
CA HIS A 129 -3.46 3.14 -1.08
C HIS A 129 -3.17 2.39 0.22
N SER A 130 -2.17 1.50 0.21
CA SER A 130 -1.75 0.79 1.41
C SER A 130 -1.20 1.76 2.46
N ALA A 131 -0.35 2.70 2.03
CA ALA A 131 0.21 3.71 2.91
C ALA A 131 -0.88 4.57 3.58
N ALA A 132 -1.83 5.08 2.81
CA ALA A 132 -2.93 5.91 3.33
C ALA A 132 -3.86 5.13 4.28
N ALA A 133 -4.20 3.88 3.93
CA ALA A 133 -5.08 3.05 4.75
C ALA A 133 -4.44 2.69 6.11
N PHE A 134 -3.17 2.30 6.12
CA PHE A 134 -2.44 2.01 7.35
C PHE A 134 -2.14 3.27 8.17
N ALA A 135 -1.88 4.40 7.52
CA ALA A 135 -1.72 5.69 8.21
C ALA A 135 -3.01 6.08 8.96
N PHE A 136 -4.16 5.96 8.30
CA PHE A 136 -5.45 6.23 8.94
C PHE A 136 -5.69 5.33 10.14
N ALA A 137 -5.57 4.00 9.95
CA ALA A 137 -5.79 3.02 11.00
C ALA A 137 -4.85 3.22 12.20
N THR A 138 -3.60 3.59 11.95
CA THR A 138 -2.60 3.85 13.00
C THR A 138 -2.90 5.16 13.74
N GLY A 139 -3.22 6.24 13.04
CA GLY A 139 -3.58 7.53 13.65
C GLY A 139 -4.85 7.44 14.50
N VAL A 140 -5.88 6.72 14.01
CA VAL A 140 -7.09 6.43 14.82
C VAL A 140 -6.73 5.57 16.03
N GLY A 141 -5.95 4.51 15.84
CA GLY A 141 -5.55 3.57 16.88
C GLY A 141 -4.73 4.22 18.00
N HIS A 142 -4.02 5.30 17.71
CA HIS A 142 -3.29 6.08 18.72
C HIS A 142 -4.23 6.69 19.79
N VAL A 143 -5.42 7.12 19.39
CA VAL A 143 -6.43 7.70 20.29
C VAL A 143 -7.43 6.65 20.78
N MET A 144 -7.82 5.73 19.89
CA MET A 144 -8.84 4.71 20.11
C MET A 144 -8.32 3.32 19.69
N PRO A 145 -7.52 2.64 20.53
CA PRO A 145 -6.92 1.34 20.18
C PRO A 145 -7.93 0.29 19.72
N ALA A 146 -9.09 0.23 20.39
CA ALA A 146 -10.17 -0.69 20.05
C ALA A 146 -10.75 -0.45 18.63
N ALA A 147 -10.79 0.79 18.15
CA ALA A 147 -11.20 1.14 16.79
C ALA A 147 -10.04 0.93 15.79
N GLY A 148 -8.80 1.13 16.24
CA GLY A 148 -7.62 0.95 15.41
C GLY A 148 -7.43 -0.48 14.92
N LEU A 149 -7.79 -1.48 15.71
CA LEU A 149 -7.63 -2.89 15.33
C LEU A 149 -8.50 -3.29 14.12
N PRO A 150 -9.82 -3.10 14.12
CA PRO A 150 -10.64 -3.40 12.94
C PRO A 150 -10.27 -2.53 11.73
N LEU A 151 -9.85 -1.29 11.93
CA LEU A 151 -9.38 -0.44 10.83
C LEU A 151 -8.08 -0.98 10.21
N ARG A 152 -7.17 -1.58 10.98
CA ARG A 152 -5.99 -2.27 10.42
C ARG A 152 -6.39 -3.49 9.60
N ALA A 153 -7.40 -4.24 10.01
CA ALA A 153 -7.93 -5.35 9.21
C ALA A 153 -8.48 -4.84 7.87
N VAL A 154 -9.26 -3.76 7.88
CA VAL A 154 -9.73 -3.10 6.65
C VAL A 154 -8.55 -2.61 5.80
N ALA A 155 -7.54 -1.99 6.40
CA ALA A 155 -6.34 -1.54 5.71
C ALA A 155 -5.59 -2.71 5.04
N ALA A 156 -5.51 -3.86 5.71
CA ALA A 156 -4.91 -5.08 5.14
C ALA A 156 -5.72 -5.62 3.96
N LEU A 157 -7.03 -5.59 4.03
CA LEU A 157 -7.91 -5.97 2.90
C LEU A 157 -7.76 -5.00 1.72
N VAL A 158 -7.68 -3.69 1.96
CA VAL A 158 -7.38 -2.68 0.93
C VAL A 158 -6.01 -2.96 0.32
N ALA A 159 -5.00 -3.21 1.14
CA ALA A 159 -3.65 -3.52 0.70
C ALA A 159 -3.62 -4.78 -0.17
N TYR A 160 -4.25 -5.87 0.26
CA TYR A 160 -4.37 -7.10 -0.52
C TYR A 160 -5.12 -6.88 -1.84
N SER A 161 -6.18 -6.07 -1.83
CA SER A 161 -6.93 -5.78 -3.05
C SER A 161 -6.05 -5.17 -4.16
N ARG A 162 -4.96 -4.46 -3.80
CA ARG A 162 -4.04 -3.86 -4.78
C ARG A 162 -3.16 -4.91 -5.46
N ILE A 163 -2.80 -5.99 -4.77
CA ILE A 163 -2.10 -7.15 -5.34
C ILE A 163 -3.09 -7.93 -6.21
N HIS A 164 -4.26 -8.25 -5.66
CA HIS A 164 -5.29 -9.06 -6.32
C HIS A 164 -5.80 -8.44 -7.62
N THR A 165 -5.93 -7.12 -7.68
CA THR A 165 -6.34 -6.38 -8.89
C THR A 165 -5.18 -6.11 -9.86
N GLY A 166 -3.97 -6.59 -9.57
CA GLY A 166 -2.81 -6.50 -10.44
C GLY A 166 -2.25 -5.10 -10.62
N VAL A 167 -2.43 -4.18 -9.66
CA VAL A 167 -1.92 -2.81 -9.77
C VAL A 167 -0.62 -2.58 -9.00
N HIS A 168 -0.27 -3.49 -8.09
CA HIS A 168 0.94 -3.46 -7.27
C HIS A 168 1.52 -4.84 -7.03
N TYR A 169 2.82 -4.92 -6.86
CA TYR A 169 3.50 -6.09 -6.32
C TYR A 169 3.34 -6.17 -4.79
N PRO A 170 3.48 -7.37 -4.17
CA PRO A 170 3.46 -7.53 -2.71
C PRO A 170 4.44 -6.59 -1.98
N GLY A 171 5.67 -6.44 -2.47
CA GLY A 171 6.68 -5.55 -1.89
C GLY A 171 6.26 -4.09 -1.87
N ASP A 172 5.56 -3.60 -2.93
CA ASP A 172 5.02 -2.24 -2.96
C ASP A 172 4.01 -2.01 -1.84
N VAL A 173 3.18 -3.04 -1.58
CA VAL A 173 2.11 -3.03 -0.58
C VAL A 173 2.69 -3.07 0.83
N VAL A 174 3.65 -3.96 1.08
CA VAL A 174 4.33 -4.06 2.39
C VAL A 174 5.07 -2.77 2.71
N ALA A 175 5.87 -2.26 1.78
CA ALA A 175 6.59 -1.00 1.96
C ALA A 175 5.63 0.17 2.21
N GLY A 176 4.56 0.28 1.42
CA GLY A 176 3.52 1.30 1.62
C GLY A 176 2.89 1.21 3.01
N SER A 177 2.53 0.02 3.46
CA SER A 177 1.93 -0.21 4.78
C SER A 177 2.85 0.21 5.93
N LEU A 178 4.13 -0.15 5.84
CA LEU A 178 5.14 0.22 6.83
C LEU A 178 5.39 1.73 6.86
N ILE A 179 5.55 2.35 5.68
CA ILE A 179 5.74 3.81 5.56
C ILE A 179 4.53 4.55 6.15
N GLY A 180 3.32 4.13 5.79
CA GLY A 180 2.09 4.75 6.31
C GLY A 180 1.96 4.64 7.82
N GLY A 181 2.22 3.46 8.38
CA GLY A 181 2.24 3.22 9.82
C GLY A 181 3.27 4.08 10.54
N ALA A 182 4.52 4.11 10.04
CA ALA A 182 5.60 4.88 10.64
C ALA A 182 5.33 6.40 10.61
N LEU A 183 4.91 6.94 9.47
CA LEU A 183 4.57 8.35 9.34
C LEU A 183 3.39 8.76 10.23
N ALA A 184 2.40 7.87 10.40
CA ALA A 184 1.29 8.11 11.31
C ALA A 184 1.73 8.15 12.77
N GLN A 185 2.64 7.30 13.20
CA GLN A 185 3.22 7.36 14.56
C GLN A 185 3.94 8.69 14.79
N VAL A 186 4.83 9.07 13.85
CA VAL A 186 5.54 10.35 13.94
C VAL A 186 4.57 11.53 13.99
N THR A 187 3.56 11.53 13.13
CA THR A 187 2.52 12.57 13.09
C THR A 187 1.75 12.66 14.40
N SER A 188 1.37 11.51 14.95
CA SER A 188 0.61 11.43 16.22
C SER A 188 1.40 11.99 17.38
N VAL A 189 2.66 11.56 17.53
CA VAL A 189 3.56 12.07 18.58
C VAL A 189 3.83 13.58 18.42
N ALA A 190 4.05 14.05 17.20
CA ALA A 190 4.30 15.46 16.94
C ALA A 190 3.09 16.35 17.30
N ILE A 191 1.88 15.89 16.97
CA ILE A 191 0.64 16.61 17.32
C ILE A 191 0.41 16.61 18.83
N ASP A 192 0.63 15.48 19.53
CA ASP A 192 0.44 15.38 20.97
C ASP A 192 1.43 16.28 21.73
N ARG A 193 2.69 16.33 21.31
CA ARG A 193 3.69 17.24 21.88
C ARG A 193 3.27 18.71 21.73
N ARG A 194 2.80 19.12 20.53
CA ARG A 194 2.35 20.50 20.26
C ARG A 194 1.10 20.89 21.04
N THR A 195 0.25 19.92 21.38
CA THR A 195 -1.02 20.18 22.08
C THR A 195 -0.93 19.94 23.59
N GLY A 196 0.28 19.69 24.14
CA GLY A 196 0.49 19.43 25.56
C GLY A 196 -0.13 18.12 26.04
N ARG A 197 -0.33 17.15 25.14
CA ARG A 197 -0.95 15.83 25.43
C ARG A 197 0.03 14.67 25.37
N ALA A 198 1.33 14.95 25.40
CA ALA A 198 2.33 13.90 25.55
C ALA A 198 2.08 13.16 26.87
N ALA A 199 1.96 11.82 26.77
CA ALA A 199 1.78 10.95 27.95
C ALA A 199 3.02 10.98 28.84
#